data_1326f7446a7997f1dac883317babac91
#
_entry.id   1326f7446a7997f1dac883317babac91
#
_cell.length_a   1.000
_cell.length_b   1.000
_cell.length_c   1.000
_cell.angle_alpha   90.00
_cell.angle_beta   90.00
_cell.angle_gamma   90.00
#
_symmetry.space_group_name_H-M   'P 1'
#
loop_
_entity.id
_entity.type
_entity.pdbx_description
1 polymer ?
#
loop_
_entity_poly.entity_id
_entity_poly.type
_entity_poly.pdbx_seq_one_letter_code
_entity_poly.pdbx_strand_id
1 'polypeptide(L)'
;MKYVIAVIQPDRLDEVLVELNLAEIHLVTVSSVMGRGRQRGIAEVYRSHKEAGSLLRKVKLEVAVNEDFVKPTVEAILKGARTGEGQIGDGKIFVLDLKDCIRIRTGETGGIAIG
;
A
#
# COMPACT_ATOMS: atom_id res chain seq x y z
N MET A 1 -16.11 7.52 1.86
CA MET A 1 -14.65 7.66 1.60
C MET A 1 -13.88 6.60 2.36
N LYS A 2 -12.86 6.08 1.74
CA LYS A 2 -12.00 5.08 2.38
C LYS A 2 -10.55 5.49 2.26
N TYR A 3 -9.78 5.05 3.23
CA TYR A 3 -8.34 5.22 3.22
C TYR A 3 -7.71 3.84 3.02
N VAL A 4 -7.03 3.69 1.90
CA VAL A 4 -6.43 2.40 1.54
C VAL A 4 -4.94 2.50 1.82
N ILE A 5 -4.45 1.60 2.64
CA ILE A 5 -3.03 1.51 2.96
C ILE A 5 -2.54 0.16 2.47
N ALA A 6 -1.47 0.15 1.72
CA ALA A 6 -0.87 -1.09 1.26
C ALA A 6 0.60 -1.13 1.64
N VAL A 7 1.04 -2.26 2.16
CA VAL A 7 2.45 -2.50 2.42
C VAL A 7 2.89 -3.60 1.47
N ILE A 8 3.83 -3.29 0.60
CA ILE A 8 4.21 -4.16 -0.51
C ILE A 8 5.72 -4.34 -0.56
N GLN A 9 6.16 -5.28 -1.39
CA GLN A 9 7.59 -5.44 -1.65
C GLN A 9 8.09 -4.25 -2.46
N PRO A 10 9.29 -3.76 -2.15
CA PRO A 10 9.82 -2.59 -2.86
C PRO A 10 9.94 -2.78 -4.36
N ASP A 11 10.28 -3.99 -4.80
CA ASP A 11 10.46 -4.25 -6.23
C ASP A 11 9.15 -4.35 -6.99
N ARG A 12 8.01 -4.26 -6.30
CA ARG A 12 6.70 -4.25 -6.95
C ARG A 12 6.10 -2.86 -7.07
N LEU A 13 6.79 -1.84 -6.57
CA LEU A 13 6.23 -0.50 -6.56
C LEU A 13 5.87 0.00 -7.95
N ASP A 14 6.76 -0.17 -8.91
CA ASP A 14 6.52 0.35 -10.25
C ASP A 14 5.29 -0.30 -10.89
N GLU A 15 5.13 -1.61 -10.73
CA GLU A 15 3.98 -2.32 -11.26
C GLU A 15 2.68 -1.86 -10.61
N VAL A 16 2.71 -1.63 -9.31
CA VAL A 16 1.52 -1.13 -8.61
C VAL A 16 1.15 0.26 -9.10
N LEU A 17 2.14 1.14 -9.27
CA LEU A 17 1.87 2.49 -9.76
C LEU A 17 1.29 2.46 -11.18
N VAL A 18 1.79 1.56 -12.02
CA VAL A 18 1.24 1.40 -13.37
C VAL A 18 -0.23 0.98 -13.31
N GLU A 19 -0.54 -0.03 -12.47
CA GLU A 19 -1.91 -0.50 -12.37
C GLU A 19 -2.84 0.55 -11.77
N LEU A 20 -2.38 1.30 -10.78
CA LEU A 20 -3.18 2.39 -10.22
C LEU A 20 -3.44 3.46 -11.27
N ASN A 21 -2.44 3.77 -12.08
CA ASN A 21 -2.58 4.76 -13.14
C ASN A 21 -3.59 4.31 -14.19
N LEU A 22 -3.55 3.02 -14.57
CA LEU A 22 -4.51 2.47 -15.51
C LEU A 22 -5.92 2.51 -14.96
N ALA A 23 -6.08 2.43 -13.65
CA ALA A 23 -7.39 2.54 -13.00
C ALA A 23 -7.77 3.99 -12.71
N GLU A 24 -6.98 4.94 -13.21
CA GLU A 24 -7.19 6.37 -13.03
C GLU A 24 -7.12 6.81 -11.57
N ILE A 25 -6.28 6.14 -10.81
CA ILE A 25 -6.01 6.50 -9.42
C ILE A 25 -4.60 7.06 -9.38
N HIS A 26 -4.50 8.38 -9.35
CA HIS A 26 -3.22 9.07 -9.54
C HIS A 26 -2.66 9.66 -8.25
N LEU A 27 -3.51 9.93 -7.26
CA LEU A 27 -3.08 10.60 -6.04
C LEU A 27 -2.68 9.54 -5.00
N VAL A 28 -1.42 9.31 -4.90
CA VAL A 28 -0.85 8.26 -4.05
C VAL A 28 0.31 8.84 -3.26
N THR A 29 0.37 8.50 -1.98
CA THR A 29 1.53 8.83 -1.15
C THR A 29 2.34 7.57 -0.94
N VAL A 30 3.64 7.66 -1.14
CA VAL A 30 4.53 6.52 -1.05
C VAL A 30 5.60 6.80 -0.02
N SER A 31 5.87 5.83 0.85
CA SER A 31 6.95 5.94 1.82
C SER A 31 7.67 4.62 1.96
N SER A 32 8.96 4.71 2.28
CA SER A 32 9.77 3.54 2.58
C SER A 32 9.60 3.23 4.06
N VAL A 33 9.34 1.97 4.36
CA VAL A 33 9.11 1.53 5.72
C VAL A 33 9.86 0.23 5.97
N MET A 34 9.92 -0.18 7.21
CA MET A 34 10.50 -1.44 7.60
C MET A 34 9.41 -2.24 8.27
N GLY A 35 9.32 -3.51 7.92
CA GLY A 35 8.29 -4.36 8.49
C GLY A 35 8.80 -5.76 8.75
N ARG A 36 8.10 -6.44 9.63
CA ARG A 36 8.36 -7.82 9.95
C ARG A 36 7.06 -8.60 9.82
N GLY A 37 7.12 -9.70 9.09
CA GLY A 37 5.96 -10.54 8.91
C GLY A 37 6.39 -11.97 8.80
N ARG A 38 5.62 -12.75 8.06
CA ARG A 38 5.97 -14.15 7.85
C ARG A 38 7.13 -14.32 6.91
N GLN A 39 7.31 -13.38 5.99
CA GLN A 39 8.46 -13.42 5.11
C GLN A 39 9.70 -13.22 5.95
N ARG A 40 10.66 -14.07 5.75
CA ARG A 40 11.91 -13.97 6.44
C ARG A 40 13.01 -14.11 5.44
N GLY A 41 13.98 -13.23 5.54
CA GLY A 41 15.20 -13.43 4.82
C GLY A 41 15.92 -14.57 5.48
N ILE A 42 16.20 -15.59 4.73
CA ILE A 42 16.80 -16.80 5.30
C ILE A 42 18.08 -16.47 6.06
N ALA A 43 18.89 -15.65 5.46
CA ALA A 43 20.15 -15.29 6.08
C ALA A 43 19.95 -14.56 7.39
N GLU A 44 18.96 -13.71 7.43
CA GLU A 44 18.68 -12.98 8.65
C GLU A 44 18.21 -13.90 9.75
N VAL A 45 17.44 -14.88 9.40
CA VAL A 45 16.99 -15.86 10.38
C VAL A 45 18.18 -16.54 11.03
N TYR A 46 19.15 -16.89 10.26
CA TYR A 46 20.32 -17.57 10.81
C TYR A 46 21.20 -16.65 11.62
N ARG A 47 21.46 -15.49 11.12
CA ARG A 47 22.41 -14.60 11.77
C ARG A 47 21.82 -13.85 12.90
N SER A 48 20.55 -13.51 12.76
CA SER A 48 19.86 -12.69 13.73
C SER A 48 18.92 -13.50 14.58
N HIS A 49 19.23 -14.74 14.75
CA HIS A 49 18.33 -15.60 15.51
C HIS A 49 18.03 -15.07 16.89
N LYS A 50 18.93 -14.30 17.43
CA LYS A 50 18.68 -13.67 18.73
C LYS A 50 17.84 -12.44 18.63
N GLU A 51 17.79 -11.89 17.46
CA GLU A 51 17.08 -10.66 17.26
C GLU A 51 15.75 -11.00 16.62
N ALA A 52 14.79 -11.13 17.44
CA ALA A 52 13.46 -11.40 16.94
C ALA A 52 13.01 -10.33 15.98
N GLY A 53 13.83 -9.37 15.74
CA GLY A 53 13.41 -8.23 15.04
C GLY A 53 13.95 -8.04 13.65
N SER A 54 14.22 -9.09 12.92
CA SER A 54 14.65 -8.90 11.55
C SER A 54 13.61 -8.10 10.78
N LEU A 55 13.93 -6.85 10.56
CA LEU A 55 13.07 -5.96 9.81
C LEU A 55 13.49 -5.97 8.35
N LEU A 56 12.50 -6.07 7.47
CA LEU A 56 12.72 -6.05 6.04
C LEU A 56 12.22 -4.75 5.47
N ARG A 57 12.89 -4.28 4.44
CA ARG A 57 12.48 -3.07 3.75
C ARG A 57 11.17 -3.33 3.00
N LYS A 58 10.25 -2.42 3.16
CA LYS A 58 8.96 -2.47 2.51
C LYS A 58 8.61 -1.08 1.99
N VAL A 59 7.56 -1.02 1.18
CA VAL A 59 7.03 0.24 0.70
C VAL A 59 5.58 0.33 1.15
N LYS A 60 5.20 1.49 1.65
CA LYS A 60 3.82 1.77 2.04
C LYS A 60 3.21 2.75 1.06
N LEU A 61 2.03 2.41 0.57
CA LEU A 61 1.22 3.28 -0.28
C LEU A 61 0.01 3.70 0.52
N GLU A 62 -0.38 4.96 0.36
CA GLU A 62 -1.57 5.49 1.01
C GLU A 62 -2.41 6.21 -0.03
N VAL A 63 -3.68 5.83 -0.11
CA VAL A 63 -4.59 6.37 -1.12
C VAL A 63 -5.92 6.63 -0.48
N ALA A 64 -6.38 7.87 -0.52
CA ALA A 64 -7.73 8.22 -0.09
C ALA A 64 -8.62 8.19 -1.33
N VAL A 65 -9.75 7.50 -1.25
CA VAL A 65 -10.63 7.34 -2.40
C VAL A 65 -12.09 7.46 -2.00
N ASN A 66 -12.90 7.89 -2.94
CA ASN A 66 -14.35 7.82 -2.80
C ASN A 66 -14.82 6.38 -3.02
N GLU A 67 -16.03 6.08 -2.58
CA GLU A 67 -16.53 4.70 -2.57
C GLU A 67 -16.40 4.00 -3.92
N ASP A 68 -16.71 4.70 -5.01
CA ASP A 68 -16.68 4.09 -6.34
C ASP A 68 -15.28 3.63 -6.74
N PHE A 69 -14.25 4.15 -6.12
CA PHE A 69 -12.87 3.84 -6.46
C PHE A 69 -12.21 2.85 -5.51
N VAL A 70 -12.94 2.39 -4.50
CA VAL A 70 -12.35 1.44 -3.53
C VAL A 70 -11.97 0.14 -4.22
N LYS A 71 -12.93 -0.46 -4.92
CA LYS A 71 -12.69 -1.74 -5.59
C LYS A 71 -11.59 -1.61 -6.66
N PRO A 72 -11.64 -0.62 -7.56
CA PRO A 72 -10.55 -0.47 -8.53
C PRO A 72 -9.20 -0.27 -7.88
N THR A 73 -9.12 0.46 -6.77
CA THR A 73 -7.87 0.67 -6.07
C THR A 73 -7.32 -0.64 -5.53
N VAL A 74 -8.16 -1.41 -4.84
CA VAL A 74 -7.73 -2.68 -4.26
C VAL A 74 -7.31 -3.66 -5.36
N GLU A 75 -8.09 -3.74 -6.44
CA GLU A 75 -7.76 -4.64 -7.53
C GLU A 75 -6.45 -4.27 -8.22
N ALA A 76 -6.21 -2.98 -8.40
CA ALA A 76 -4.97 -2.51 -9.00
C ALA A 76 -3.76 -2.88 -8.14
N ILE A 77 -3.87 -2.69 -6.83
CA ILE A 77 -2.79 -3.03 -5.92
C ILE A 77 -2.56 -4.55 -5.91
N LEU A 78 -3.63 -5.33 -5.85
CA LEU A 78 -3.50 -6.78 -5.88
C LEU A 78 -2.79 -7.25 -7.14
N LYS A 79 -3.17 -6.69 -8.28
CA LYS A 79 -2.58 -7.08 -9.55
C LYS A 79 -1.10 -6.73 -9.62
N GLY A 80 -0.75 -5.54 -9.18
CA GLY A 80 0.63 -5.08 -9.25
C GLY A 80 1.55 -5.68 -8.21
N ALA A 81 1.03 -5.97 -7.03
CA ALA A 81 1.86 -6.38 -5.90
C ALA A 81 2.01 -7.90 -5.76
N ARG A 82 1.07 -8.67 -6.30
CA ARG A 82 1.13 -10.12 -6.16
C ARG A 82 2.23 -10.70 -7.04
N THR A 83 3.04 -11.58 -6.48
CA THR A 83 4.09 -12.27 -7.22
C THR A 83 3.62 -13.67 -7.56
N GLY A 84 3.60 -14.00 -8.85
CA GLY A 84 3.09 -15.29 -9.31
C GLY A 84 1.64 -15.48 -8.88
N GLU A 85 1.38 -16.61 -8.24
CA GLU A 85 0.04 -16.91 -7.74
C GLU A 85 -0.14 -16.49 -6.28
N GLY A 86 0.80 -15.73 -5.75
CA GLY A 86 0.80 -15.26 -4.39
C GLY A 86 1.90 -15.90 -3.57
N GLN A 87 2.74 -15.07 -2.97
CA GLN A 87 3.86 -15.53 -2.17
C GLN A 87 3.80 -14.90 -0.79
N ILE A 88 4.32 -15.63 0.18
CA ILE A 88 4.50 -15.05 1.51
C ILE A 88 5.41 -13.83 1.38
N GLY A 89 4.97 -12.72 1.93
CA GLY A 89 5.74 -11.49 1.84
C GLY A 89 5.23 -10.51 0.79
N ASP A 90 4.24 -10.89 -0.02
CA ASP A 90 3.66 -9.97 -1.00
C ASP A 90 3.05 -8.73 -0.37
N GLY A 91 2.61 -8.85 0.87
CA GLY A 91 2.12 -7.70 1.62
C GLY A 91 0.65 -7.78 1.97
N LYS A 92 0.13 -6.65 2.41
CA LYS A 92 -1.27 -6.56 2.84
C LYS A 92 -1.85 -5.22 2.44
N ILE A 93 -3.17 -5.21 2.30
CA ILE A 93 -3.94 -4.01 2.03
C ILE A 93 -4.90 -3.83 3.19
N PHE A 94 -4.94 -2.62 3.73
CA PHE A 94 -5.86 -2.23 4.79
C PHE A 94 -6.83 -1.22 4.22
N VAL A 95 -8.11 -1.41 4.47
CA VAL A 95 -9.14 -0.47 4.02
C VAL A 95 -9.82 0.06 5.26
N LEU A 96 -9.76 1.36 5.46
CA LEU A 96 -10.31 2.02 6.63
C LEU A 96 -11.36 3.03 6.20
N ASP A 97 -12.33 3.25 7.08
CA ASP A 97 -13.26 4.34 6.88
C ASP A 97 -12.53 5.66 7.06
N LEU A 98 -12.71 6.56 6.12
CA LEU A 98 -12.16 7.90 6.18
C LEU A 98 -13.29 8.84 6.51
N LYS A 99 -13.21 9.45 7.69
CA LYS A 99 -14.26 10.31 8.17
C LYS A 99 -14.38 11.60 7.36
N ASP A 100 -13.26 12.18 7.03
CA ASP A 100 -13.27 13.44 6.28
C ASP A 100 -11.94 13.62 5.55
N CYS A 101 -11.96 14.48 4.58
CA CYS A 101 -10.79 14.91 3.83
C CYS A 101 -10.93 16.40 3.61
N ILE A 102 -9.90 17.16 3.91
CA ILE A 102 -9.91 18.60 3.76
C ILE A 102 -8.77 19.00 2.85
N ARG A 103 -9.09 19.72 1.78
CA ARG A 103 -8.06 20.20 0.87
C ARG A 103 -7.46 21.48 1.45
N ILE A 104 -6.17 21.44 1.69
CA ILE A 104 -5.50 22.58 2.36
C ILE A 104 -5.63 23.86 1.55
N ARG A 105 -5.49 23.76 0.22
CA ARG A 105 -5.50 24.96 -0.62
C ARG A 105 -6.84 25.69 -0.59
N THR A 106 -7.94 24.97 -0.53
CA THR A 106 -9.27 25.57 -0.69
C THR A 106 -10.14 25.47 0.54
N GLY A 107 -9.80 24.59 1.48
CA GLY A 107 -10.66 24.30 2.64
C GLY A 107 -11.87 23.44 2.29
N GLU A 108 -12.00 22.97 1.05
CA GLU A 108 -13.07 22.05 0.71
C GLU A 108 -12.98 20.78 1.51
N THR A 109 -14.14 20.18 1.81
CA THR A 109 -14.22 18.98 2.63
C THR A 109 -14.98 17.89 1.92
N GLY A 110 -14.82 16.66 2.39
CA GLY A 110 -15.56 15.51 1.91
C GLY A 110 -15.00 14.95 0.62
N GLY A 111 -15.85 14.25 -0.11
CA GLY A 111 -15.43 13.54 -1.32
C GLY A 111 -14.84 14.43 -2.40
N ILE A 112 -15.29 15.67 -2.47
CA ILE A 112 -14.77 16.62 -3.46
C ILE A 112 -13.32 17.00 -3.15
N ALA A 113 -12.95 16.95 -1.88
CA ALA A 113 -11.59 17.29 -1.46
C ALA A 113 -10.57 16.21 -1.83
N ILE A 114 -11.04 15.01 -2.09
CA ILE A 114 -10.14 13.93 -2.51
C ILE A 114 -9.58 14.21 -3.90
N GLY A 115 -10.34 14.81 -4.75
CA GLY A 115 -9.89 15.17 -6.08
C GLY A 115 -10.38 14.20 -7.15
#